data_7897704fe63e86e8e7ff86f49029b0dc
#
_entry.id   7897704fe63e86e8e7ff86f49029b0dc
#
_cell.length_a   1.000
_cell.length_b   1.000
_cell.length_c   1.000
_cell.angle_alpha   90.00
_cell.angle_beta   90.00
_cell.angle_gamma   90.00
#
_symmetry.space_group_name_H-M   'P 1'
#
loop_
_entity.id
_entity.type
_entity.pdbx_description
1 polymer ?
#
loop_
_entity_poly.entity_id
_entity_poly.type
_entity_poly.pdbx_seq_one_letter_code
_entity_poly.pdbx_strand_id
1 'polypeptide(L)'
;MALALIDTNILVYAVDPNSEEKQQRAIDLLERLEAVGSGRLSVQCLAEFFSAATRKLQPPLTTAEAAAQLESLAQAFPVFDLTPMIVLEAAR
;
A
#
# COMPACT_ATOMS: atom_id res chain seq x y z
N MET A 1 5.80 17.42 -10.34
CA MET A 1 6.15 16.17 -9.67
C MET A 1 5.18 15.08 -10.08
N ALA A 2 5.69 13.92 -10.50
CA ALA A 2 4.83 12.82 -10.93
C ALA A 2 4.21 12.14 -9.72
N LEU A 3 2.91 11.80 -9.83
CA LEU A 3 2.23 11.00 -8.81
C LEU A 3 2.49 9.53 -9.07
N ALA A 4 2.63 8.75 -8.00
CA ALA A 4 2.88 7.32 -8.07
C ALA A 4 1.76 6.56 -7.39
N LEU A 5 1.10 5.66 -8.14
CA LEU A 5 0.17 4.69 -7.58
C LEU A 5 0.98 3.59 -6.90
N ILE A 6 0.71 3.38 -5.64
CA ILE A 6 1.43 2.38 -4.85
C ILE A 6 0.86 0.99 -5.17
N ASP A 7 1.74 0.06 -5.55
CA ASP A 7 1.37 -1.32 -5.85
C ASP A 7 1.07 -2.06 -4.55
N THR A 8 0.04 -2.92 -4.59
CA THR A 8 -0.32 -3.77 -3.45
C THR A 8 0.85 -4.59 -2.94
N ASN A 9 1.73 -5.08 -3.83
CA ASN A 9 2.89 -5.87 -3.42
C ASN A 9 3.84 -5.10 -2.51
N ILE A 10 4.00 -3.81 -2.72
CA ILE A 10 4.83 -2.96 -1.87
C ILE A 10 4.25 -2.93 -0.45
N LEU A 11 2.94 -2.78 -0.33
CA LEU A 11 2.28 -2.77 0.97
C LEU A 11 2.43 -4.10 1.70
N VAL A 12 2.30 -5.21 0.96
CA VAL A 12 2.45 -6.55 1.53
C VAL A 12 3.88 -6.78 2.00
N TYR A 13 4.88 -6.43 1.19
CA TYR A 13 6.28 -6.58 1.58
C TYR A 13 6.60 -5.78 2.84
N ALA A 14 6.01 -4.61 2.99
CA ALA A 14 6.28 -3.74 4.14
C ALA A 14 5.89 -4.39 5.48
N VAL A 15 4.98 -5.35 5.47
CA VAL A 15 4.51 -6.05 6.68
C VAL A 15 4.91 -7.54 6.69
N ASP A 16 5.67 -8.01 5.70
CA ASP A 16 6.08 -9.41 5.60
C ASP A 16 7.45 -9.62 6.25
N PRO A 17 7.52 -10.33 7.39
CA PRO A 17 8.80 -10.55 8.07
C PRO A 17 9.66 -11.64 7.41
N ASN A 18 9.14 -12.37 6.43
CA ASN A 18 9.85 -13.50 5.83
C ASN A 18 10.97 -13.08 4.86
N SER A 19 11.01 -11.83 4.45
CA SER A 19 12.07 -11.30 3.61
C SER A 19 12.44 -9.91 4.12
N GLU A 20 13.41 -9.84 5.02
CA GLU A 20 13.85 -8.59 5.63
C GLU A 20 14.32 -7.57 4.60
N GLU A 21 15.03 -8.03 3.55
CA GLU A 21 15.52 -7.14 2.51
C GLU A 21 14.38 -6.49 1.74
N LYS A 22 13.39 -7.28 1.31
CA LYS A 22 12.22 -6.76 0.59
C LYS A 22 11.38 -5.87 1.50
N GLN A 23 11.23 -6.27 2.75
CA GLN A 23 10.48 -5.48 3.74
C GLN A 23 11.12 -4.10 3.91
N GLN A 24 12.44 -4.05 4.11
CA GLN A 24 13.13 -2.79 4.32
C GLN A 24 13.06 -1.90 3.10
N ARG A 25 13.21 -2.46 1.90
CA ARG A 25 13.08 -1.71 0.66
C ARG A 25 11.68 -1.11 0.49
N ALA A 26 10.65 -1.89 0.84
CA ALA A 26 9.27 -1.42 0.75
C ALA A 26 9.02 -0.28 1.74
N ILE A 27 9.47 -0.44 2.98
CA ILE A 27 9.34 0.60 3.99
C ILE A 27 10.05 1.88 3.56
N ASP A 28 11.28 1.76 3.06
CA ASP A 28 12.06 2.92 2.62
C ASP A 28 11.38 3.63 1.46
N LEU A 29 10.82 2.88 0.52
CA LEU A 29 10.09 3.47 -0.60
C LEU A 29 8.84 4.22 -0.12
N LEU A 30 8.05 3.61 0.77
CA LEU A 30 6.84 4.24 1.30
C LEU A 30 7.19 5.52 2.07
N GLU A 31 8.24 5.49 2.87
CA GLU A 31 8.69 6.68 3.60
C GLU A 31 9.08 7.82 2.65
N ARG A 32 9.79 7.50 1.56
CA ARG A 32 10.17 8.51 0.57
C ARG A 32 8.97 9.08 -0.16
N LEU A 33 8.02 8.22 -0.56
CA LEU A 33 6.80 8.67 -1.24
C LEU A 33 5.97 9.57 -0.34
N GLU A 34 5.89 9.23 0.93
CA GLU A 34 5.18 10.06 1.92
C GLU A 34 5.89 11.41 2.09
N ALA A 35 7.19 11.41 2.23
CA ALA A 35 7.99 12.61 2.46
C ALA A 35 7.87 13.62 1.31
N VAL A 36 7.82 13.14 0.06
CA VAL A 36 7.70 14.04 -1.10
C VAL A 36 6.25 14.26 -1.52
N GLY A 37 5.29 13.60 -0.89
CA GLY A 37 3.87 13.79 -1.17
C GLY A 37 3.40 13.24 -2.51
N SER A 38 4.13 12.28 -3.10
CA SER A 38 3.81 11.77 -4.44
C SER A 38 3.05 10.45 -4.45
N GLY A 39 2.98 9.74 -3.32
CA GLY A 39 2.30 8.45 -3.24
C GLY A 39 0.79 8.58 -3.19
N ARG A 40 0.10 7.66 -3.87
CA ARG A 40 -1.37 7.59 -3.87
C ARG A 40 -1.80 6.14 -3.72
N LEU A 41 -2.89 5.92 -2.99
CA LEU A 41 -3.47 4.59 -2.78
C LEU A 41 -4.84 4.52 -3.42
N SER A 42 -5.16 3.36 -4.00
CA SER A 42 -6.53 3.09 -4.44
C SER A 42 -7.26 2.27 -3.40
N VAL A 43 -8.60 2.40 -3.36
CA VAL A 43 -9.45 1.58 -2.50
C VAL A 43 -9.24 0.09 -2.83
N GLN A 44 -9.09 -0.24 -4.11
CA GLN A 44 -8.83 -1.61 -4.54
C GLN A 44 -7.52 -2.15 -3.97
N CYS A 45 -6.46 -1.34 -4.01
CA CYS A 45 -5.16 -1.72 -3.46
C CYS A 45 -5.27 -2.01 -1.95
N LEU A 46 -6.00 -1.17 -1.21
CA LEU A 46 -6.21 -1.39 0.22
C LEU A 46 -6.99 -2.67 0.50
N ALA A 47 -8.03 -2.96 -0.31
CA ALA A 47 -8.81 -4.20 -0.16
C ALA A 47 -7.95 -5.43 -0.45
N GLU A 48 -7.13 -5.38 -1.50
CA GLU A 48 -6.22 -6.48 -1.85
C GLU A 48 -5.15 -6.68 -0.78
N PHE A 49 -4.62 -5.59 -0.23
CA PHE A 49 -3.66 -5.65 0.87
C PHE A 49 -4.28 -6.32 2.09
N PHE A 50 -5.49 -5.92 2.49
CA PHE A 50 -6.16 -6.51 3.64
C PHE A 50 -6.34 -8.02 3.45
N SER A 51 -6.80 -8.43 2.28
CA SER A 51 -6.99 -9.84 1.97
C SER A 51 -5.67 -10.61 2.02
N ALA A 52 -4.62 -10.10 1.40
CA ALA A 52 -3.32 -10.75 1.37
C ALA A 52 -2.71 -10.82 2.78
N ALA A 53 -2.77 -9.74 3.53
CA ALA A 53 -2.16 -9.67 4.87
C ALA A 53 -2.82 -10.64 5.86
N THR A 54 -4.14 -10.81 5.75
CA THR A 54 -4.88 -11.68 6.67
C THR A 54 -4.93 -13.14 6.23
N ARG A 55 -4.59 -13.46 4.97
CA ARG A 55 -4.73 -14.82 4.43
C ARG A 55 -3.44 -15.43 3.93
N LYS A 56 -2.53 -14.64 3.36
CA LYS A 56 -1.35 -15.16 2.64
C LYS A 56 -0.04 -15.02 3.39
N LEU A 57 0.06 -14.08 4.32
CA LEU A 57 1.29 -13.92 5.10
C LEU A 57 1.47 -15.07 6.08
N GLN A 58 2.73 -15.40 6.40
CA GLN A 58 3.08 -16.44 7.36
C GLN A 58 3.97 -15.87 8.47
N PRO A 59 3.47 -15.64 9.69
CA PRO A 59 2.06 -15.80 10.06
C PRO A 59 1.18 -14.68 9.50
N PRO A 60 -0.13 -14.94 9.33
CA PRO A 60 -1.03 -13.90 8.84
C PRO A 60 -1.23 -12.83 9.92
N LEU A 61 -1.51 -11.61 9.48
CA LEU A 61 -1.95 -10.57 10.41
C LEU A 61 -3.36 -10.88 10.89
N THR A 62 -3.65 -10.51 12.12
CA THR A 62 -5.04 -10.53 12.60
C THR A 62 -5.84 -9.46 11.87
N THR A 63 -7.16 -9.59 11.88
CA THR A 63 -8.06 -8.57 11.32
C THR A 63 -7.78 -7.20 11.96
N ALA A 64 -7.57 -7.16 13.27
CA ALA A 64 -7.30 -5.91 13.99
C ALA A 64 -5.95 -5.30 13.56
N GLU A 65 -4.93 -6.12 13.40
CA GLU A 65 -3.62 -5.66 12.94
C GLU A 65 -3.68 -5.11 11.52
N ALA A 66 -4.36 -5.83 10.63
CA ALA A 66 -4.52 -5.39 9.24
C ALA A 66 -5.34 -4.10 9.15
N ALA A 67 -6.39 -3.97 9.96
CA ALA A 67 -7.19 -2.75 10.02
C ALA A 67 -6.36 -1.55 10.50
N ALA A 68 -5.49 -1.75 11.48
CA ALA A 68 -4.59 -0.71 11.97
C ALA A 68 -3.61 -0.25 10.87
N GLN A 69 -3.12 -1.20 10.05
CA GLN A 69 -2.27 -0.87 8.92
C GLN A 69 -3.01 -0.04 7.87
N LEU A 70 -4.27 -0.42 7.55
CA LEU A 70 -5.09 0.36 6.62
C LEU A 70 -5.27 1.79 7.09
N GLU A 71 -5.54 1.96 8.39
CA GLU A 71 -5.74 3.28 8.97
C GLU A 71 -4.47 4.13 8.86
N SER A 72 -3.31 3.55 9.19
CA SER A 72 -2.03 4.24 9.05
C SER A 72 -1.75 4.64 7.60
N LEU A 73 -2.01 3.75 6.65
CA LEU A 73 -1.81 4.01 5.24
C LEU A 73 -2.72 5.14 4.74
N ALA A 74 -3.99 5.13 5.17
CA ALA A 74 -4.94 6.15 4.78
C ALA A 74 -4.60 7.53 5.36
N GLN A 75 -3.88 7.56 6.48
CA GLN A 75 -3.37 8.81 7.05
C GLN A 75 -2.13 9.30 6.32
N ALA A 76 -1.30 8.38 5.85
CA ALA A 76 -0.03 8.72 5.19
C ALA A 76 -0.19 9.15 3.74
N PHE A 77 -1.20 8.63 3.03
CA PHE A 77 -1.38 8.82 1.60
C PHE A 77 -2.83 9.13 1.24
N PRO A 78 -3.06 10.00 0.25
CA PRO A 78 -4.42 10.18 -0.28
C PRO A 78 -4.94 8.86 -0.89
N VAL A 79 -6.21 8.56 -0.63
CA VAL A 79 -6.89 7.35 -1.09
C VAL A 79 -8.02 7.75 -2.03
N PHE A 80 -8.18 7.04 -3.13
CA PHE A 80 -9.26 7.29 -4.09
C PHE A 80 -9.74 6.00 -4.73
N ASP A 81 -10.95 6.05 -5.32
CA ASP A 81 -11.48 4.93 -6.10
C ASP A 81 -10.87 4.95 -7.51
N LEU A 82 -10.53 3.77 -8.03
CA LEU A 82 -10.14 3.64 -9.42
C LEU A 82 -11.38 3.59 -10.28
N THR A 83 -11.63 4.68 -11.02
CA THR A 83 -12.68 4.77 -12.03
C THR A 83 -12.04 4.76 -13.41
N PRO A 84 -12.80 4.49 -14.49
CA PRO A 84 -12.24 4.60 -15.84
C PRO A 84 -11.62 5.98 -16.11
N MET A 85 -12.22 7.04 -15.60
CA MET A 85 -11.70 8.39 -15.76
C MET A 85 -10.32 8.55 -15.10
N ILE A 86 -10.17 8.06 -13.89
CA ILE A 86 -8.91 8.14 -13.15
C ILE A 86 -7.83 7.32 -13.84
N VAL A 87 -8.19 6.12 -14.33
CA VAL A 87 -7.24 5.26 -15.04
C VAL A 87 -6.75 5.95 -16.32
N LEU A 88 -7.64 6.58 -17.07
CA LEU A 88 -7.27 7.31 -18.27
C LEU A 88 -6.35 8.50 -17.96
N GLU A 89 -6.62 9.23 -16.90
CA GLU A 89 -5.75 10.33 -16.47
C GLU A 89 -4.36 9.83 -16.07
N ALA A 90 -4.30 8.71 -15.36
CA ALA A 90 -3.02 8.13 -14.94
C ALA A 90 -2.19 7.63 -16.12
N ALA A 91 -2.85 7.26 -17.23
CA ALA A 91 -2.18 6.77 -18.43
C ALA A 91 -1.62 7.88 -19.33
N ARG A 92 -1.98 9.12 -19.08
CA ARG A 92 -1.44 10.27 -19.83
C ARG A 92 -0.01 10.61 -19.36
#